data_cb41bcd3970544eaad937ea5ea0ade72
#
_entry.id   cb41bcd3970544eaad937ea5ea0ade72
#
_cell.length_a   1.000
_cell.length_b   1.000
_cell.length_c   1.000
_cell.angle_alpha   90.00
_cell.angle_beta   90.00
_cell.angle_gamma   90.00
#
_symmetry.space_group_name_H-M   'P 1'
#
loop_
_entity.id
_entity.type
_entity.pdbx_description
1 polymer ?
#
loop_
_entity_poly.entity_id
_entity_poly.type
_entity_poly.pdbx_seq_one_letter_code
_entity_poly.pdbx_strand_id
1 'polypeptide(L)'
;SSAVITPEMLAAVEECNDLAPLHNPANLIGIRACQDLMPGVPMVGVFDTAFHQTMPEKAYLYGLPYEYYEKYKVRRYGFHGTSHSFVSKHVAEFLGKDINNSKIIVAHLGNGASISAVLNGKCVDTSMGLTPLEGLVMGTRSGDIDPAIMEFIAKKENLDIAGVMNVLNKKSGVQGISGLSSDFRDLEDAMEAGNERATAAIEVFSYRVAKYIGSYVAAMNGVDVIA
;
A
#
# COMPACT_ATOMS: atom_id res chain seq x y z
N SER A 1 1.81 -10.76 12.58
CA SER A 1 0.92 -11.91 12.75
C SER A 1 -0.42 -11.44 13.32
N SER A 2 -1.48 -12.23 13.11
CA SER A 2 -2.74 -12.00 13.80
C SER A 2 -2.57 -12.18 15.31
N ALA A 3 -3.33 -11.43 16.11
CA ALA A 3 -3.29 -11.50 17.56
C ALA A 3 -4.69 -11.44 18.17
N VAL A 4 -4.88 -12.13 19.28
CA VAL A 4 -6.11 -11.98 20.08
C VAL A 4 -6.15 -10.57 20.64
N ILE A 5 -7.31 -9.94 20.58
CA ILE A 5 -7.52 -8.59 21.09
C ILE A 5 -7.55 -8.64 22.62
N THR A 6 -6.51 -8.08 23.23
CA THR A 6 -6.37 -7.88 24.66
C THR A 6 -6.24 -6.39 24.98
N PRO A 7 -6.40 -5.96 26.25
CA PRO A 7 -6.15 -4.57 26.64
C PRO A 7 -4.74 -4.07 26.26
N GLU A 8 -3.72 -4.93 26.40
CA GLU A 8 -2.34 -4.61 26.05
C GLU A 8 -2.17 -4.41 24.55
N MET A 9 -2.84 -5.25 23.74
CA MET A 9 -2.81 -5.11 22.28
C MET A 9 -3.51 -3.82 21.84
N LEU A 10 -4.65 -3.46 22.46
CA LEU A 10 -5.32 -2.19 22.17
C LEU A 10 -4.46 -0.99 22.52
N ALA A 11 -3.76 -1.02 23.66
CA ALA A 11 -2.83 0.04 24.04
C ALA A 11 -1.68 0.18 23.01
N ALA A 12 -1.11 -0.94 22.55
CA ALA A 12 -0.08 -0.93 21.52
C ALA A 12 -0.57 -0.37 20.16
N VAL A 13 -1.83 -0.62 19.81
CA VAL A 13 -2.44 -0.01 18.60
C VAL A 13 -2.65 1.48 18.79
N GLU A 14 -3.07 1.93 19.99
CA GLU A 14 -3.23 3.36 20.32
C GLU A 14 -1.89 4.11 20.22
N GLU A 15 -0.79 3.53 20.68
CA GLU A 15 0.56 4.11 20.54
C GLU A 15 0.98 4.30 19.06
N CYS A 16 0.40 3.52 18.16
CA CYS A 16 0.63 3.61 16.72
C CYS A 16 -0.35 4.56 15.99
N ASN A 17 -1.19 5.32 16.69
CA ASN A 17 -2.17 6.22 16.05
C ASN A 17 -1.50 7.27 15.17
N ASP A 18 -0.34 7.80 15.56
CA ASP A 18 0.40 8.80 14.78
C ASP A 18 0.94 8.23 13.46
N LEU A 19 1.19 6.92 13.38
CA LEU A 19 1.63 6.24 12.16
C LEU A 19 0.46 5.97 11.19
N ALA A 20 -0.76 5.81 11.70
CA ALA A 20 -1.95 5.50 10.91
C ALA A 20 -3.18 6.29 11.40
N PRO A 21 -3.15 7.64 11.38
CA PRO A 21 -4.16 8.49 12.03
C PRO A 21 -5.55 8.37 11.42
N LEU A 22 -5.67 7.94 10.18
CA LEU A 22 -6.95 7.74 9.50
C LEU A 22 -7.55 6.34 9.74
N HIS A 23 -6.75 5.38 10.20
CA HIS A 23 -7.15 3.97 10.29
C HIS A 23 -7.23 3.48 11.73
N ASN A 24 -6.17 3.65 12.53
CA ASN A 24 -6.10 3.08 13.87
C ASN A 24 -7.20 3.61 14.81
N PRO A 25 -7.48 4.92 14.92
CA PRO A 25 -8.57 5.39 15.77
C PRO A 25 -9.94 4.82 15.39
N ALA A 26 -10.23 4.75 14.09
CA ALA A 26 -11.50 4.18 13.60
C ALA A 26 -11.60 2.68 13.90
N ASN A 27 -10.51 1.93 13.72
CA ASN A 27 -10.46 0.51 14.08
C ASN A 27 -10.68 0.28 15.57
N LEU A 28 -10.06 1.08 16.45
CA LEU A 28 -10.23 0.99 17.89
C LEU A 28 -11.69 1.24 18.30
N ILE A 29 -12.36 2.23 17.69
CA ILE A 29 -13.79 2.48 17.92
C ILE A 29 -14.62 1.24 17.52
N GLY A 30 -14.37 0.66 16.34
CA GLY A 30 -15.06 -0.53 15.87
C GLY A 30 -14.85 -1.72 16.78
N ILE A 31 -13.62 -1.96 17.26
CA ILE A 31 -13.31 -3.05 18.20
C ILE A 31 -14.08 -2.87 19.51
N ARG A 32 -14.06 -1.67 20.11
CA ARG A 32 -14.78 -1.39 21.36
C ARG A 32 -16.27 -1.59 21.19
N ALA A 33 -16.85 -1.10 20.09
CA ALA A 33 -18.27 -1.34 19.79
C ALA A 33 -18.61 -2.85 19.69
N CYS A 34 -17.74 -3.64 19.05
CA CYS A 34 -17.92 -5.09 19.00
C CYS A 34 -17.80 -5.75 20.38
N GLN A 35 -16.89 -5.31 21.24
CA GLN A 35 -16.76 -5.80 22.61
C GLN A 35 -18.01 -5.54 23.44
N ASP A 36 -18.60 -4.35 23.29
CA ASP A 36 -19.81 -3.95 23.99
C ASP A 36 -21.04 -4.74 23.53
N LEU A 37 -21.17 -4.96 22.22
CA LEU A 37 -22.31 -5.65 21.61
C LEU A 37 -22.23 -7.18 21.71
N MET A 38 -21.03 -7.73 21.81
CA MET A 38 -20.76 -9.18 21.82
C MET A 38 -19.83 -9.55 22.99
N PRO A 39 -20.24 -9.34 24.24
CA PRO A 39 -19.41 -9.66 25.40
C PRO A 39 -19.04 -11.13 25.45
N GLY A 40 -17.78 -11.43 25.72
CA GLY A 40 -17.27 -12.80 25.82
C GLY A 40 -16.97 -13.52 24.51
N VAL A 41 -17.23 -12.89 23.35
CA VAL A 41 -16.82 -13.43 22.05
C VAL A 41 -15.34 -13.14 21.83
N PRO A 42 -14.49 -14.15 21.55
CA PRO A 42 -13.09 -13.92 21.22
C PRO A 42 -12.95 -13.08 19.94
N MET A 43 -12.11 -12.06 19.99
CA MET A 43 -11.80 -11.20 18.85
C MET A 43 -10.35 -11.34 18.44
N VAL A 44 -10.10 -11.32 17.15
CA VAL A 44 -8.75 -11.43 16.57
C VAL A 44 -8.48 -10.24 15.66
N GLY A 45 -7.42 -9.51 15.95
CA GLY A 45 -6.89 -8.48 15.07
C GLY A 45 -6.03 -9.11 13.98
N VAL A 46 -6.33 -8.79 12.70
CA VAL A 46 -5.53 -9.16 11.54
C VAL A 46 -4.86 -7.90 11.01
N PHE A 47 -3.52 -7.85 11.13
CA PHE A 47 -2.76 -6.65 10.80
C PHE A 47 -2.34 -6.66 9.34
N ASP A 48 -2.72 -5.63 8.62
CA ASP A 48 -2.48 -5.48 7.18
C ASP A 48 -0.99 -5.32 6.82
N THR A 49 -0.18 -4.91 7.79
CA THR A 49 1.28 -4.78 7.64
C THR A 49 2.07 -6.04 8.02
N ALA A 50 1.41 -7.04 8.63
CA ALA A 50 2.10 -8.18 9.25
C ALA A 50 2.87 -9.05 8.25
N PHE A 51 2.34 -9.25 7.04
CA PHE A 51 2.98 -10.05 6.00
C PHE A 51 4.31 -9.44 5.54
N HIS A 52 4.44 -8.12 5.59
CA HIS A 52 5.61 -7.37 5.14
C HIS A 52 6.73 -7.28 6.19
N GLN A 53 6.55 -7.81 7.39
CA GLN A 53 7.56 -7.76 8.46
C GLN A 53 8.80 -8.62 8.18
N THR A 54 8.76 -9.45 7.14
CA THR A 54 9.91 -10.27 6.69
C THR A 54 10.84 -9.53 5.74
N MET A 55 10.54 -8.28 5.36
CA MET A 55 11.41 -7.47 4.52
C MET A 55 12.80 -7.28 5.17
N PRO A 56 13.90 -7.43 4.43
CA PRO A 56 15.24 -7.13 4.92
C PRO A 56 15.45 -5.62 5.08
N GLU A 57 16.41 -5.24 5.92
CA GLU A 57 16.73 -3.85 6.24
C GLU A 57 16.92 -2.97 5.00
N LYS A 58 17.63 -3.46 4.00
CA LYS A 58 17.87 -2.76 2.72
C LYS A 58 16.59 -2.44 1.92
N ALA A 59 15.48 -3.13 2.20
CA ALA A 59 14.20 -2.91 1.53
C ALA A 59 13.28 -1.99 2.34
N TYR A 60 13.40 -1.97 3.67
CA TYR A 60 12.51 -1.16 4.49
C TYR A 60 13.09 0.20 4.91
N LEU A 61 14.40 0.40 4.90
CA LEU A 61 15.00 1.69 5.24
C LEU A 61 14.83 2.69 4.10
N TYR A 62 14.54 3.93 4.49
CA TYR A 62 14.60 5.07 3.59
C TYR A 62 15.98 5.73 3.62
N GLY A 63 16.37 6.40 2.55
CA GLY A 63 17.60 7.20 2.47
C GLY A 63 17.50 8.52 3.25
N LEU A 64 17.08 8.43 4.51
CA LEU A 64 16.92 9.53 5.47
C LEU A 64 17.92 9.37 6.62
N PRO A 65 18.16 10.41 7.45
CA PRO A 65 18.97 10.25 8.66
C PRO A 65 18.48 9.06 9.50
N TYR A 66 19.39 8.14 9.83
CA TYR A 66 19.06 6.87 10.49
C TYR A 66 18.35 7.06 11.82
N GLU A 67 18.61 8.19 12.50
CA GLU A 67 17.93 8.57 13.75
C GLU A 67 16.41 8.64 13.65
N TYR A 68 15.83 8.90 12.47
CA TYR A 68 14.38 8.90 12.27
C TYR A 68 13.80 7.48 12.31
N TYR A 69 14.56 6.51 11.84
CA TYR A 69 14.20 5.11 12.04
C TYR A 69 14.29 4.73 13.53
N GLU A 70 15.37 5.09 14.23
CA GLU A 70 15.54 4.75 15.64
C GLU A 70 14.49 5.38 16.54
N LYS A 71 14.24 6.68 16.40
CA LYS A 71 13.35 7.45 17.27
C LYS A 71 11.88 7.29 16.92
N TYR A 72 11.55 7.38 15.63
CA TYR A 72 10.17 7.50 15.16
C TYR A 72 9.69 6.29 14.38
N LYS A 73 10.53 5.27 14.23
CA LYS A 73 10.23 4.06 13.47
C LYS A 73 9.86 4.36 12.00
N VAL A 74 10.48 5.39 11.41
CA VAL A 74 10.30 5.75 10.00
C VAL A 74 10.96 4.68 9.13
N ARG A 75 10.12 3.83 8.55
CA ARG A 75 10.51 2.75 7.65
C ARG A 75 9.35 2.39 6.72
N ARG A 76 9.61 1.59 5.70
CA ARG A 76 8.56 0.94 4.91
C ARG A 76 7.87 -0.14 5.73
N TYR A 77 6.56 -0.08 5.85
CA TYR A 77 5.72 -1.10 6.47
C TYR A 77 4.97 -1.92 5.42
N GLY A 78 4.44 -1.28 4.38
CA GLY A 78 3.59 -1.90 3.38
C GLY A 78 2.17 -2.15 3.89
N PHE A 79 1.25 -2.37 2.96
CA PHE A 79 -0.17 -2.58 3.24
C PHE A 79 -0.72 -3.66 2.31
N HIS A 80 -2.01 -3.97 2.40
CA HIS A 80 -2.65 -5.08 1.69
C HIS A 80 -2.02 -6.45 2.02
N GLY A 81 -1.36 -6.57 3.16
CA GLY A 81 -0.58 -7.76 3.53
C GLY A 81 -1.41 -9.03 3.59
N THR A 82 -2.66 -8.95 4.05
CA THR A 82 -3.59 -10.08 4.04
C THR A 82 -3.85 -10.58 2.62
N SER A 83 -4.09 -9.67 1.66
CA SER A 83 -4.28 -10.00 0.25
C SER A 83 -3.00 -10.59 -0.36
N HIS A 84 -1.86 -9.93 -0.19
CA HIS A 84 -0.58 -10.41 -0.70
C HIS A 84 -0.20 -11.80 -0.16
N SER A 85 -0.43 -12.04 1.12
CA SER A 85 -0.20 -13.34 1.74
C SER A 85 -1.13 -14.42 1.20
N PHE A 86 -2.42 -14.11 1.06
CA PHE A 86 -3.40 -15.05 0.54
C PHE A 86 -3.12 -15.40 -0.92
N VAL A 87 -2.99 -14.39 -1.78
CA VAL A 87 -2.80 -14.59 -3.23
C VAL A 87 -1.50 -15.33 -3.52
N SER A 88 -0.39 -14.99 -2.85
CA SER A 88 0.90 -15.67 -3.08
C SER A 88 0.84 -17.15 -2.73
N LYS A 89 0.15 -17.53 -1.65
CA LYS A 89 -0.03 -18.93 -1.27
C LYS A 89 -0.95 -19.65 -2.22
N HIS A 90 -2.10 -19.03 -2.52
CA HIS A 90 -3.12 -19.65 -3.35
C HIS A 90 -2.67 -19.85 -4.79
N VAL A 91 -1.93 -18.90 -5.39
CA VAL A 91 -1.40 -19.09 -6.76
C VAL A 91 -0.33 -20.16 -6.83
N ALA A 92 0.51 -20.30 -5.80
CA ALA A 92 1.49 -21.39 -5.73
C ALA A 92 0.78 -22.75 -5.67
N GLU A 93 -0.21 -22.88 -4.80
CA GLU A 93 -1.05 -24.10 -4.69
C GLU A 93 -1.77 -24.41 -6.01
N PHE A 94 -2.43 -23.41 -6.60
CA PHE A 94 -3.16 -23.55 -7.88
C PHE A 94 -2.27 -24.05 -9.02
N LEU A 95 -1.01 -23.60 -9.06
CA LEU A 95 -0.04 -24.00 -10.09
C LEU A 95 0.77 -25.25 -9.71
N GLY A 96 0.51 -25.86 -8.55
CA GLY A 96 1.29 -27.00 -8.05
C GLY A 96 2.76 -26.67 -7.77
N LYS A 97 3.07 -25.42 -7.43
CA LYS A 97 4.42 -24.95 -7.10
C LYS A 97 4.66 -24.97 -5.59
N ASP A 98 5.88 -25.32 -5.19
CA ASP A 98 6.30 -25.14 -3.80
C ASP A 98 6.58 -23.67 -3.53
N ILE A 99 5.73 -23.05 -2.67
CA ILE A 99 5.89 -21.65 -2.29
C ILE A 99 7.25 -21.38 -1.63
N ASN A 100 7.86 -22.37 -0.96
CA ASN A 100 9.16 -22.23 -0.31
C ASN A 100 10.32 -22.23 -1.31
N ASN A 101 10.05 -22.49 -2.59
CA ASN A 101 11.02 -22.45 -3.67
C ASN A 101 10.45 -21.68 -4.87
N SER A 102 9.85 -20.52 -4.63
CA SER A 102 9.18 -19.73 -5.67
C SER A 102 9.46 -18.23 -5.51
N LYS A 103 9.48 -17.55 -6.64
CA LYS A 103 9.56 -16.09 -6.78
C LYS A 103 8.24 -15.58 -7.34
N ILE A 104 7.43 -14.97 -6.50
CA ILE A 104 6.07 -14.55 -6.85
C ILE A 104 5.95 -13.04 -6.72
N ILE A 105 5.40 -12.40 -7.73
CA ILE A 105 4.97 -10.99 -7.65
C ILE A 105 3.45 -10.98 -7.54
N VAL A 106 2.94 -10.32 -6.53
CA VAL A 106 1.49 -10.12 -6.35
C VAL A 106 1.14 -8.67 -6.60
N ALA A 107 0.22 -8.43 -7.52
CA ALA A 107 -0.31 -7.13 -7.86
C ALA A 107 -1.75 -6.99 -7.33
N HIS A 108 -1.91 -6.30 -6.20
CA HIS A 108 -3.22 -5.93 -5.66
C HIS A 108 -3.65 -4.61 -6.30
N LEU A 109 -4.53 -4.67 -7.31
CA LEU A 109 -4.92 -3.53 -8.14
C LEU A 109 -6.38 -3.13 -7.88
N GLY A 110 -6.62 -2.49 -6.72
CA GLY A 110 -7.89 -1.86 -6.37
C GLY A 110 -7.83 -0.34 -6.45
N ASN A 111 -8.80 0.38 -5.85
CA ASN A 111 -8.72 1.83 -5.71
C ASN A 111 -7.46 2.27 -4.91
N GLY A 112 -7.09 1.52 -3.87
CA GLY A 112 -5.73 1.46 -3.37
C GLY A 112 -5.01 0.32 -4.08
N ALA A 113 -3.79 0.54 -4.56
CA ALA A 113 -3.03 -0.45 -5.32
C ALA A 113 -1.62 -0.60 -4.78
N SER A 114 -1.14 -1.85 -4.73
CA SER A 114 0.24 -2.15 -4.35
C SER A 114 0.75 -3.43 -5.01
N ILE A 115 2.07 -3.53 -5.11
CA ILE A 115 2.75 -4.73 -5.60
C ILE A 115 3.68 -5.23 -4.50
N SER A 116 3.79 -6.54 -4.34
CA SER A 116 4.76 -7.15 -3.43
C SER A 116 5.63 -8.19 -4.14
N ALA A 117 6.87 -8.27 -3.70
CA ALA A 117 7.83 -9.30 -4.06
C ALA A 117 7.84 -10.37 -2.97
N VAL A 118 7.49 -11.60 -3.34
CA VAL A 118 7.44 -12.75 -2.42
C VAL A 118 8.48 -13.77 -2.86
N LEU A 119 9.49 -13.95 -2.03
CA LEU A 119 10.57 -14.90 -2.27
C LEU A 119 10.47 -16.02 -1.22
N ASN A 120 10.30 -17.25 -1.69
CA ASN A 120 10.21 -18.42 -0.83
C ASN A 120 9.17 -18.26 0.30
N GLY A 121 7.99 -17.77 -0.05
CA GLY A 121 6.87 -17.55 0.88
C GLY A 121 6.98 -16.35 1.80
N LYS A 122 8.04 -15.55 1.70
CA LYS A 122 8.28 -14.35 2.52
C LYS A 122 8.24 -13.10 1.67
N CYS A 123 7.56 -12.07 2.15
CA CYS A 123 7.65 -10.74 1.53
C CYS A 123 9.06 -10.18 1.69
N VAL A 124 9.70 -9.83 0.58
CA VAL A 124 11.05 -9.23 0.56
C VAL A 124 11.04 -7.77 0.14
N ASP A 125 9.96 -7.31 -0.49
CA ASP A 125 9.72 -5.89 -0.82
C ASP A 125 8.25 -5.65 -1.11
N THR A 126 7.79 -4.39 -0.99
CA THR A 126 6.44 -3.97 -1.35
C THR A 126 6.41 -2.50 -1.72
N SER A 127 5.46 -2.09 -2.55
CA SER A 127 5.42 -0.75 -3.13
C SER A 127 4.88 0.34 -2.19
N MET A 128 3.96 0.02 -1.28
CA MET A 128 3.51 0.99 -0.26
C MET A 128 4.57 1.14 0.83
N GLY A 129 4.66 2.33 1.41
CA GLY A 129 5.74 2.74 2.30
C GLY A 129 5.38 2.78 3.78
N LEU A 130 5.79 3.87 4.43
CA LEU A 130 5.38 4.25 5.79
C LEU A 130 3.86 4.39 5.86
N THR A 131 3.27 4.92 4.79
CA THR A 131 1.83 5.11 4.61
C THR A 131 1.38 4.45 3.30
N PRO A 132 0.05 4.28 3.07
CA PRO A 132 -0.48 3.76 1.81
C PRO A 132 -0.41 4.76 0.63
N LEU A 133 0.38 5.83 0.72
CA LEU A 133 0.53 6.85 -0.33
C LEU A 133 1.62 6.52 -1.33
N GLU A 134 2.78 6.03 -0.86
CA GLU A 134 3.93 5.67 -1.69
C GLU A 134 3.60 4.49 -2.62
N GLY A 135 4.25 4.44 -3.77
CA GLY A 135 4.19 3.32 -4.70
C GLY A 135 3.49 3.65 -6.00
N LEU A 136 2.55 2.80 -6.38
CA LEU A 136 1.77 2.93 -7.61
C LEU A 136 0.94 4.23 -7.63
N VAL A 137 0.72 4.76 -8.81
CA VAL A 137 -0.43 5.66 -9.05
C VAL A 137 -1.70 4.86 -8.76
N MET A 138 -2.63 5.42 -8.01
CA MET A 138 -3.84 4.72 -7.55
C MET A 138 -5.09 5.46 -8.02
N GLY A 139 -6.25 5.10 -7.52
CA GLY A 139 -7.51 5.79 -7.88
C GLY A 139 -7.44 7.30 -7.63
N THR A 140 -7.10 7.69 -6.39
CA THR A 140 -7.03 9.11 -5.96
C THR A 140 -5.67 9.50 -5.36
N ARG A 141 -4.76 8.55 -5.12
CA ARG A 141 -3.44 8.78 -4.53
C ARG A 141 -2.38 8.90 -5.62
N SER A 142 -1.44 9.82 -5.41
CA SER A 142 -0.38 10.11 -6.39
C SER A 142 0.58 8.94 -6.62
N GLY A 143 0.81 8.09 -5.62
CA GLY A 143 1.98 7.21 -5.63
C GLY A 143 3.28 8.01 -5.54
N ASP A 144 4.35 7.44 -6.08
CA ASP A 144 5.69 8.05 -6.06
C ASP A 144 5.73 9.37 -6.83
N ILE A 145 6.26 10.39 -6.15
CA ILE A 145 6.56 11.70 -6.73
C ILE A 145 7.94 12.18 -6.28
N ASP A 146 8.49 13.18 -6.95
CA ASP A 146 9.60 13.95 -6.42
C ASP A 146 9.13 14.73 -5.18
N PRO A 147 9.77 14.56 -4.00
CA PRO A 147 9.39 15.27 -2.78
C PRO A 147 9.38 16.81 -2.91
N ALA A 148 10.21 17.39 -3.80
CA ALA A 148 10.25 18.83 -4.03
C ALA A 148 8.93 19.37 -4.64
N ILE A 149 8.13 18.51 -5.28
CA ILE A 149 6.80 18.88 -5.80
C ILE A 149 5.90 19.34 -4.65
N MET A 150 6.05 18.79 -3.45
CA MET A 150 5.23 19.16 -2.30
C MET A 150 5.43 20.64 -1.92
N GLU A 151 6.69 21.09 -1.86
CA GLU A 151 7.02 22.49 -1.60
C GLU A 151 6.55 23.40 -2.75
N PHE A 152 6.72 22.95 -3.99
CA PHE A 152 6.29 23.71 -5.17
C PHE A 152 4.78 23.96 -5.17
N ILE A 153 3.96 22.90 -4.94
CA ILE A 153 2.50 23.00 -4.87
C ILE A 153 2.09 23.88 -3.67
N ALA A 154 2.69 23.66 -2.50
CA ALA A 154 2.39 24.46 -1.31
C ALA A 154 2.52 25.97 -1.58
N LYS A 155 3.61 26.38 -2.23
CA LYS A 155 3.86 27.77 -2.60
C LYS A 155 2.89 28.29 -3.66
N LYS A 156 2.58 27.50 -4.68
CA LYS A 156 1.72 27.90 -5.80
C LYS A 156 0.25 28.04 -5.41
N GLU A 157 -0.23 27.12 -4.59
CA GLU A 157 -1.64 27.02 -4.19
C GLU A 157 -1.89 27.62 -2.80
N ASN A 158 -0.86 28.20 -2.15
CA ASN A 158 -0.92 28.73 -0.78
C ASN A 158 -1.50 27.71 0.21
N LEU A 159 -0.99 26.48 0.16
CA LEU A 159 -1.39 25.37 1.03
C LEU A 159 -0.35 25.14 2.13
N ASP A 160 -0.82 24.72 3.29
CA ASP A 160 0.01 24.10 4.31
C ASP A 160 0.32 22.64 3.98
N ILE A 161 1.12 21.98 4.80
CA ILE A 161 1.48 20.58 4.58
C ILE A 161 0.24 19.65 4.57
N ALA A 162 -0.74 19.91 5.41
CA ALA A 162 -1.98 19.14 5.45
C ALA A 162 -2.78 19.29 4.16
N GLY A 163 -2.84 20.50 3.61
CA GLY A 163 -3.46 20.79 2.31
C GLY A 163 -2.78 20.05 1.17
N VAL A 164 -1.43 20.04 1.13
CA VAL A 164 -0.67 19.26 0.14
C VAL A 164 -0.92 17.77 0.29
N MET A 165 -0.87 17.24 1.52
CA MET A 165 -1.17 15.83 1.77
C MET A 165 -2.59 15.44 1.36
N ASN A 166 -3.56 16.35 1.51
CA ASN A 166 -4.92 16.12 1.00
C ASN A 166 -4.96 16.04 -0.54
N VAL A 167 -4.19 16.88 -1.23
CA VAL A 167 -4.06 16.79 -2.70
C VAL A 167 -3.49 15.44 -3.09
N LEU A 168 -2.39 15.00 -2.50
CA LEU A 168 -1.71 13.76 -2.83
C LEU A 168 -2.55 12.52 -2.53
N ASN A 169 -3.37 12.53 -1.47
CA ASN A 169 -4.17 11.38 -1.07
C ASN A 169 -5.55 11.30 -1.73
N LYS A 170 -6.19 12.46 -2.03
CA LYS A 170 -7.61 12.49 -2.40
C LYS A 170 -7.92 13.15 -3.73
N LYS A 171 -6.98 13.88 -4.33
CA LYS A 171 -7.20 14.66 -5.56
C LYS A 171 -6.22 14.31 -6.69
N SER A 172 -5.44 13.26 -6.50
CA SER A 172 -4.39 12.80 -7.41
C SER A 172 -4.79 11.47 -8.08
N GLY A 173 -3.83 10.65 -8.42
CA GLY A 173 -4.06 9.35 -9.02
C GLY A 173 -4.65 9.44 -10.43
N VAL A 174 -5.27 8.36 -10.88
CA VAL A 174 -5.92 8.33 -12.20
C VAL A 174 -7.08 9.32 -12.28
N GLN A 175 -7.77 9.57 -11.16
CA GLN A 175 -8.81 10.61 -11.08
C GLN A 175 -8.22 12.00 -11.30
N GLY A 176 -7.09 12.32 -10.68
CA GLY A 176 -6.44 13.62 -10.83
C GLY A 176 -5.89 13.84 -12.24
N ILE A 177 -5.31 12.81 -12.86
CA ILE A 177 -4.79 12.88 -14.23
C ILE A 177 -5.93 13.00 -15.23
N SER A 178 -6.95 12.16 -15.15
CA SER A 178 -8.08 12.19 -16.08
C SER A 178 -8.98 13.41 -15.87
N GLY A 179 -9.12 13.85 -14.62
CA GLY A 179 -10.13 14.84 -14.23
C GLY A 179 -11.57 14.30 -14.28
N LEU A 180 -11.72 12.97 -14.30
CA LEU A 180 -13.01 12.32 -14.53
C LEU A 180 -13.42 11.43 -13.35
N SER A 181 -12.77 10.29 -13.19
CA SER A 181 -13.16 9.24 -12.24
C SER A 181 -11.95 8.48 -11.72
N SER A 182 -12.09 7.81 -10.59
CA SER A 182 -11.16 6.80 -10.09
C SER A 182 -11.57 5.37 -10.50
N ASP A 183 -12.75 5.19 -11.07
CA ASP A 183 -13.22 3.90 -11.57
C ASP A 183 -12.65 3.65 -12.98
N PHE A 184 -11.94 2.53 -13.14
CA PHE A 184 -11.33 2.18 -14.42
C PHE A 184 -12.34 1.91 -15.52
N ARG A 185 -13.55 1.47 -15.20
CA ARG A 185 -14.62 1.29 -16.20
C ARG A 185 -14.98 2.63 -16.85
N ASP A 186 -15.15 3.67 -16.02
CA ASP A 186 -15.43 5.03 -16.54
C ASP A 186 -14.26 5.56 -17.39
N LEU A 187 -13.01 5.22 -17.00
CA LEU A 187 -11.82 5.64 -17.73
C LEU A 187 -11.66 4.89 -19.05
N GLU A 188 -11.96 3.60 -19.09
CA GLU A 188 -11.93 2.78 -20.31
C GLU A 188 -13.00 3.25 -21.31
N ASP A 189 -14.22 3.46 -20.86
CA ASP A 189 -15.29 4.01 -21.67
C ASP A 189 -14.92 5.41 -22.24
N ALA A 190 -14.32 6.26 -21.42
CA ALA A 190 -13.88 7.59 -21.87
C ALA A 190 -12.72 7.51 -22.87
N MET A 191 -11.77 6.59 -22.65
CA MET A 191 -10.67 6.34 -23.57
C MET A 191 -11.18 5.86 -24.93
N GLU A 192 -12.11 4.92 -24.95
CA GLU A 192 -12.76 4.43 -26.18
C GLU A 192 -13.51 5.55 -26.91
N ALA A 193 -14.07 6.50 -26.17
CA ALA A 193 -14.69 7.70 -26.72
C ALA A 193 -13.68 8.78 -27.17
N GLY A 194 -12.37 8.51 -27.09
CA GLY A 194 -11.30 9.41 -27.55
C GLY A 194 -10.87 10.46 -26.52
N ASN A 195 -11.13 10.28 -25.23
CA ASN A 195 -10.66 11.18 -24.17
C ASN A 195 -9.15 11.00 -23.92
N GLU A 196 -8.34 11.95 -24.36
CA GLU A 196 -6.88 11.89 -24.23
C GLU A 196 -6.39 11.83 -22.78
N ARG A 197 -7.06 12.49 -21.83
CA ARG A 197 -6.65 12.48 -20.43
C ARG A 197 -7.01 11.17 -19.75
N ALA A 198 -8.10 10.51 -20.11
CA ALA A 198 -8.42 9.17 -19.65
C ALA A 198 -7.39 8.16 -20.16
N THR A 199 -7.03 8.25 -21.44
CA THR A 199 -5.93 7.47 -22.05
C THR A 199 -4.63 7.65 -21.28
N ALA A 200 -4.22 8.89 -21.06
CA ALA A 200 -2.99 9.20 -20.31
C ALA A 200 -3.02 8.63 -18.88
N ALA A 201 -4.16 8.69 -18.19
CA ALA A 201 -4.30 8.15 -16.83
C ALA A 201 -4.09 6.63 -16.79
N ILE A 202 -4.69 5.90 -17.73
CA ILE A 202 -4.55 4.44 -17.85
C ILE A 202 -3.11 4.07 -18.23
N GLU A 203 -2.50 4.80 -19.16
CA GLU A 203 -1.10 4.56 -19.59
C GLU A 203 -0.12 4.80 -18.45
N VAL A 204 -0.27 5.90 -17.70
CA VAL A 204 0.59 6.20 -16.54
C VAL A 204 0.44 5.11 -15.47
N PHE A 205 -0.78 4.67 -15.16
CA PHE A 205 -1.02 3.59 -14.22
C PHE A 205 -0.31 2.30 -14.67
N SER A 206 -0.58 1.86 -15.89
CA SER A 206 -0.03 0.63 -16.45
C SER A 206 1.50 0.66 -16.52
N TYR A 207 2.07 1.80 -16.90
CA TYR A 207 3.52 2.00 -16.93
C TYR A 207 4.16 1.89 -15.54
N ARG A 208 3.53 2.46 -14.50
CA ARG A 208 4.02 2.35 -13.12
C ARG A 208 3.92 0.92 -12.59
N VAL A 209 2.84 0.19 -12.90
CA VAL A 209 2.72 -1.24 -12.58
C VAL A 209 3.87 -2.02 -13.22
N ALA A 210 4.12 -1.83 -14.52
CA ALA A 210 5.21 -2.50 -15.24
C ALA A 210 6.59 -2.19 -14.63
N LYS A 211 6.84 -0.93 -14.23
CA LYS A 211 8.10 -0.55 -13.56
C LYS A 211 8.30 -1.26 -12.24
N TYR A 212 7.26 -1.34 -11.39
CA TYR A 212 7.35 -2.04 -10.12
C TYR A 212 7.56 -3.54 -10.30
N ILE A 213 6.86 -4.17 -11.25
CA ILE A 213 7.09 -5.58 -11.61
C ILE A 213 8.56 -5.76 -12.03
N GLY A 214 9.07 -4.93 -12.93
CA GLY A 214 10.46 -4.99 -13.40
C GLY A 214 11.47 -4.81 -12.27
N SER A 215 11.25 -3.87 -11.33
CA SER A 215 12.12 -3.67 -10.18
C SER A 215 12.15 -4.89 -9.27
N TYR A 216 11.02 -5.56 -9.06
CA TYR A 216 10.94 -6.74 -8.20
C TYR A 216 11.47 -8.01 -8.87
N VAL A 217 11.34 -8.13 -10.20
CA VAL A 217 12.07 -9.15 -10.97
C VAL A 217 13.57 -9.01 -10.75
N ALA A 218 14.09 -7.78 -10.80
CA ALA A 218 15.51 -7.52 -10.53
C ALA A 218 15.88 -7.80 -9.06
N ALA A 219 15.07 -7.35 -8.10
CA ALA A 219 15.33 -7.54 -6.67
C ALA A 219 15.35 -9.02 -6.25
N MET A 220 14.54 -9.88 -6.88
CA MET A 220 14.50 -11.32 -6.64
C MET A 220 15.41 -12.13 -7.57
N ASN A 221 16.08 -11.49 -8.53
CA ASN A 221 16.83 -12.16 -9.59
C ASN A 221 15.97 -13.17 -10.38
N GLY A 222 14.85 -12.69 -10.91
CA GLY A 222 13.87 -13.46 -11.67
C GLY A 222 12.49 -13.50 -11.04
N VAL A 223 11.55 -14.10 -11.74
CA VAL A 223 10.16 -14.32 -11.31
C VAL A 223 9.64 -15.62 -11.90
N ASP A 224 8.89 -16.37 -11.10
CA ASP A 224 8.22 -17.61 -11.55
C ASP A 224 6.75 -17.36 -11.86
N VAL A 225 6.10 -16.44 -11.11
CA VAL A 225 4.66 -16.15 -11.21
C VAL A 225 4.41 -14.68 -10.95
N ILE A 226 3.50 -14.07 -11.73
CA ILE A 226 2.89 -12.77 -11.49
C ILE A 226 1.38 -13.00 -11.33
N ALA A 227 0.78 -12.55 -10.23
CA ALA A 227 -0.62 -12.74 -9.90
C ALA A 227 -1.30 -11.45 -9.48
#